data_2aaf4f1e4eed69c9c36cb804754528c7
#
_entry.id   2aaf4f1e4eed69c9c36cb804754528c7
#
_cell.length_a   1.000
_cell.length_b   1.000
_cell.length_c   1.000
_cell.angle_alpha   90.00
_cell.angle_beta   90.00
_cell.angle_gamma   90.00
#
_symmetry.space_group_name_H-M   'P 1'
#
loop_
_entity.id
_entity.type
_entity.pdbx_description
1 polymer ?
#
loop_
_entity_poly.entity_id
_entity_poly.type
_entity_poly.pdbx_seq_one_letter_code
_entity_poly.pdbx_strand_id
1 'polypeptide(L)'
;MLDEKNRLLFSGDTVDTGPIYAHLASADVDEFADTAHRLARDVAPKVDDILCAHGARYRTYPDMLARLADAFDTLRSGAAEFAPSEDCFMDPVAQATFDGFSLTVPTAFCCGDRR
;
A
#
# COMPACT_ATOMS: atom_id res chain seq x y z
N MET A 1 1.08 7.64 12.69
CA MET A 1 1.31 8.83 13.53
C MET A 1 2.45 9.64 12.95
N LEU A 2 2.24 10.93 12.78
CA LEU A 2 3.24 11.84 12.23
C LEU A 2 3.95 12.59 13.35
N ASP A 3 5.28 12.52 13.37
CA ASP A 3 6.12 13.29 14.28
C ASP A 3 6.87 14.35 13.44
N GLU A 4 6.29 15.53 13.34
CA GLU A 4 6.84 16.60 12.51
C GLU A 4 8.17 17.14 13.05
N LYS A 5 8.34 17.15 14.36
CA LYS A 5 9.55 17.66 15.00
C LYS A 5 10.77 16.84 14.61
N ASN A 6 10.65 15.53 14.63
CA ASN A 6 11.72 14.62 14.28
C ASN A 6 11.69 14.16 12.84
N ARG A 7 10.71 14.64 12.06
CA ARG A 7 10.51 14.32 10.66
C ARG A 7 10.36 12.81 10.42
N LEU A 8 9.48 12.18 11.22
CA LEU A 8 9.21 10.75 11.17
C LEU A 8 7.73 10.49 10.95
N LEU A 9 7.44 9.45 10.18
CA LEU A 9 6.10 8.91 10.06
C LEU A 9 6.10 7.47 10.58
N PHE A 10 5.23 7.19 11.54
CA PHE A 10 4.97 5.83 12.02
C PHE A 10 3.73 5.34 11.27
N SER A 11 3.94 4.57 10.22
CA SER A 11 2.89 4.22 9.28
C SER A 11 2.08 2.98 9.67
N GLY A 12 2.55 2.20 10.65
CA GLY A 12 1.87 0.95 11.00
C GLY A 12 1.76 0.04 9.79
N ASP A 13 0.56 -0.43 9.50
CA ASP A 13 0.29 -1.32 8.38
C ASP A 13 -0.10 -0.59 7.10
N THR A 14 -0.23 0.72 7.12
CA THR A 14 -0.65 1.50 5.96
C THR A 14 0.43 1.54 4.88
N VAL A 15 1.68 1.65 5.27
CA VAL A 15 2.83 1.64 4.36
C VAL A 15 3.83 0.61 4.89
N ASP A 16 4.11 -0.39 4.08
CA ASP A 16 5.03 -1.47 4.46
C ASP A 16 5.97 -1.78 3.30
N THR A 17 7.05 -2.48 3.61
CA THR A 17 8.05 -2.90 2.63
C THR A 17 7.87 -4.35 2.21
N GLY A 18 6.68 -4.87 2.37
CA GLY A 18 6.29 -6.22 1.97
C GLY A 18 4.84 -6.21 1.50
N PRO A 19 4.08 -7.26 1.79
CA PRO A 19 2.68 -7.29 1.41
C PRO A 19 1.86 -6.25 2.17
N ILE A 20 1.07 -5.47 1.44
CA ILE A 20 0.13 -4.51 1.99
C ILE A 20 -1.27 -5.04 1.72
N TYR A 21 -2.05 -5.30 2.76
CA TYR A 21 -3.35 -5.94 2.65
C TYR A 21 -4.44 -4.90 2.40
N ALA A 22 -4.97 -4.91 1.19
CA ALA A 22 -6.08 -4.05 0.80
C ALA A 22 -7.34 -4.89 0.49
N HIS A 23 -7.43 -6.09 1.06
CA HIS A 23 -8.52 -7.03 0.78
C HIS A 23 -9.38 -7.38 1.99
N LEU A 24 -8.97 -6.99 3.19
CA LEU A 24 -9.71 -7.32 4.41
C LEU A 24 -11.05 -6.61 4.43
N ALA A 25 -12.01 -7.13 5.21
CA ALA A 25 -13.39 -6.66 5.19
C ALA A 25 -13.54 -5.16 5.48
N SER A 26 -12.64 -4.58 6.25
CA SER A 26 -12.64 -3.16 6.56
C SER A 26 -11.84 -2.32 5.56
N ALA A 27 -11.18 -2.95 4.58
CA ALA A 27 -10.35 -2.25 3.62
C ALA A 27 -11.15 -1.90 2.37
N ASP A 28 -10.91 -0.69 1.85
CA ASP A 28 -11.50 -0.20 0.61
C ASP A 28 -10.35 0.29 -0.26
N VAL A 29 -10.19 -0.32 -1.44
CA VAL A 29 -9.09 -0.01 -2.34
C VAL A 29 -9.09 1.47 -2.74
N ASP A 30 -10.28 2.03 -3.01
CA ASP A 30 -10.38 3.45 -3.38
C ASP A 30 -10.01 4.37 -2.22
N GLU A 31 -10.47 4.07 -1.01
CA GLU A 31 -10.08 4.84 0.17
C GLU A 31 -8.58 4.72 0.44
N PHE A 32 -8.04 3.53 0.26
CA PHE A 32 -6.61 3.30 0.44
C PHE A 32 -5.80 4.12 -0.57
N ALA A 33 -6.26 4.15 -1.82
CA ALA A 33 -5.63 4.95 -2.86
C ALA A 33 -5.68 6.44 -2.53
N ASP A 34 -6.82 6.93 -2.05
CA ASP A 34 -6.97 8.33 -1.65
C ASP A 34 -6.04 8.68 -0.48
N THR A 35 -5.91 7.77 0.48
CA THR A 35 -5.00 7.92 1.60
C THR A 35 -3.54 7.99 1.11
N ALA A 36 -3.16 7.11 0.19
CA ALA A 36 -1.80 7.10 -0.37
C ALA A 36 -1.48 8.41 -1.08
N HIS A 37 -2.41 8.92 -1.89
CA HIS A 37 -2.23 10.21 -2.56
C HIS A 37 -2.10 11.37 -1.57
N ARG A 38 -2.92 11.36 -0.52
CA ARG A 38 -2.87 12.40 0.50
C ARG A 38 -1.54 12.37 1.26
N LEU A 39 -1.06 11.19 1.59
CA LEU A 39 0.22 11.03 2.27
C LEU A 39 1.37 11.53 1.37
N ALA A 40 1.34 11.19 0.10
CA ALA A 40 2.37 11.63 -0.84
C ALA A 40 2.39 13.16 -1.00
N ARG A 41 1.21 13.78 -1.00
CA ARG A 41 1.09 15.23 -1.17
C ARG A 41 1.41 16.00 0.11
N ASP A 42 0.84 15.56 1.24
CA ASP A 42 0.81 16.37 2.46
C ASP A 42 1.84 15.94 3.50
N VAL A 43 2.27 14.68 3.49
CA VAL A 43 3.16 14.14 4.51
C VAL A 43 4.59 13.93 4.00
N ALA A 44 4.76 13.46 2.78
CA ALA A 44 6.08 13.18 2.25
C ALA A 44 7.06 14.37 2.36
N PRO A 45 6.63 15.62 2.10
CA PRO A 45 7.55 16.76 2.24
C PRO A 45 7.96 17.05 3.69
N LYS A 46 7.26 16.49 4.67
CA LYS A 46 7.45 16.78 6.09
C LYS A 46 8.30 15.75 6.81
N VAL A 47 8.66 14.65 6.17
CA VAL A 47 9.37 13.55 6.84
C VAL A 47 10.62 13.17 6.07
N ASP A 48 11.58 12.61 6.79
CA ASP A 48 12.80 12.05 6.22
C ASP A 48 12.80 10.54 6.26
N ASP A 49 12.07 9.95 7.21
CA ASP A 49 11.99 8.51 7.40
C ASP A 49 10.57 8.06 7.67
N ILE A 50 10.25 6.86 7.21
CA ILE A 50 8.99 6.18 7.51
C ILE A 50 9.33 4.89 8.23
N LEU A 51 8.71 4.68 9.40
CA LEU A 51 8.88 3.48 10.19
C LEU A 51 7.65 2.60 10.04
N CYS A 52 7.86 1.40 9.54
CA CYS A 52 6.81 0.43 9.22
C CYS A 52 6.68 -0.61 10.33
N ALA A 53 5.47 -1.19 10.48
CA ALA A 53 5.25 -2.23 11.47
C ALA A 53 5.72 -3.59 10.99
N HIS A 54 5.61 -3.87 9.70
CA HIS A 54 5.88 -5.18 9.11
C HIS A 54 6.72 -5.05 7.84
N GLY A 55 7.03 -6.19 7.24
CA GLY A 55 7.77 -6.25 5.99
C GLY A 55 9.22 -6.60 6.20
N ALA A 56 9.98 -6.61 5.10
CA ALA A 56 11.39 -6.98 5.12
C ALA A 56 12.26 -5.93 5.83
N ARG A 57 11.79 -4.70 5.88
CA ARG A 57 12.48 -3.59 6.50
C ARG A 57 11.50 -2.79 7.35
N TYR A 58 11.93 -2.42 8.56
CA TYR A 58 11.12 -1.57 9.42
C TYR A 58 11.18 -0.08 9.02
N ARG A 59 12.04 0.28 8.09
CA ARG A 59 12.28 1.67 7.69
C ARG A 59 12.26 1.81 6.18
N THR A 60 11.61 2.87 5.69
CA THR A 60 11.64 3.26 4.30
C THR A 60 11.70 4.79 4.19
N TYR A 61 11.61 5.32 2.99
CA TYR A 61 11.82 6.73 2.72
C TYR A 61 10.58 7.37 2.12
N PRO A 62 10.47 8.72 2.15
CA PRO A 62 9.27 9.42 1.69
C PRO A 62 8.86 9.13 0.24
N ASP A 63 9.79 8.81 -0.64
CA ASP A 63 9.46 8.47 -2.03
C ASP A 63 8.58 7.22 -2.14
N MET A 64 8.57 6.39 -1.11
CA MET A 64 7.67 5.24 -1.03
C MET A 64 6.21 5.67 -1.10
N LEU A 65 5.86 6.84 -0.54
CA LEU A 65 4.48 7.33 -0.56
C LEU A 65 4.01 7.62 -1.98
N ALA A 66 4.85 8.25 -2.80
CA ALA A 66 4.53 8.49 -4.21
C ALA A 66 4.44 7.18 -4.98
N ARG A 67 5.35 6.24 -4.72
CA ARG A 67 5.32 4.92 -5.37
C ARG A 67 4.07 4.14 -4.99
N LEU A 68 3.63 4.24 -3.74
CA LEU A 68 2.41 3.60 -3.28
C LEU A 68 1.18 4.18 -3.98
N ALA A 69 1.11 5.52 -4.08
CA ALA A 69 0.02 6.18 -4.79
C ALA A 69 -0.03 5.75 -6.26
N ASP A 70 1.12 5.71 -6.93
CA ASP A 70 1.21 5.27 -8.33
C ASP A 70 0.79 3.80 -8.49
N ALA A 71 1.14 2.96 -7.51
CA ALA A 71 0.74 1.56 -7.54
C ALA A 71 -0.77 1.40 -7.47
N PHE A 72 -1.44 2.16 -6.59
CA PHE A 72 -2.90 2.14 -6.53
C PHE A 72 -3.55 2.68 -7.80
N ASP A 73 -2.95 3.69 -8.42
CA ASP A 73 -3.44 4.19 -9.72
C ASP A 73 -3.32 3.11 -10.80
N THR A 74 -2.23 2.36 -10.79
CA THR A 74 -2.02 1.24 -11.71
C THR A 74 -3.08 0.16 -11.51
N LEU A 75 -3.41 -0.16 -10.26
CA LEU A 75 -4.50 -1.10 -9.95
C LEU A 75 -5.82 -0.60 -10.52
N ARG A 76 -6.16 0.66 -10.27
CA ARG A 76 -7.46 1.19 -10.67
C ARG A 76 -7.59 1.36 -12.18
N SER A 77 -6.50 1.59 -12.88
CA SER A 77 -6.50 1.71 -14.33
C SER A 77 -6.62 0.38 -15.06
N GLY A 78 -6.43 -0.73 -14.35
CA GLY A 78 -6.42 -2.06 -14.95
C GLY A 78 -5.09 -2.47 -15.55
N ALA A 79 -4.04 -1.69 -15.35
CA ALA A 79 -2.72 -1.95 -15.91
C ALA A 79 -1.88 -2.90 -15.06
N ALA A 80 -2.31 -3.20 -13.82
CA ALA A 80 -1.54 -4.08 -12.94
C ALA A 80 -1.67 -5.54 -13.36
N GLU A 81 -0.59 -6.29 -13.17
CA GLU A 81 -0.59 -7.73 -13.34
C GLU A 81 -0.77 -8.38 -11.98
N PHE A 82 -1.65 -9.38 -11.91
CA PHE A 82 -1.98 -10.06 -10.66
C PHE A 82 -1.54 -11.52 -10.72
N ALA A 83 -1.08 -12.01 -9.56
CA ALA A 83 -0.83 -13.43 -9.35
C ALA A 83 -1.75 -13.94 -8.25
N PRO A 84 -2.23 -15.19 -8.32
CA PRO A 84 -2.98 -15.77 -7.22
C PRO A 84 -2.07 -15.94 -6.00
N SER A 85 -2.63 -15.70 -4.82
CA SER A 85 -1.90 -15.83 -3.56
C SER A 85 -2.89 -16.14 -2.45
N GLU A 86 -2.39 -16.26 -1.24
CA GLU A 86 -3.20 -16.45 -0.04
C GLU A 86 -2.75 -15.43 1.00
N ASP A 87 -3.69 -14.95 1.81
CA ASP A 87 -3.37 -14.06 2.91
C ASP A 87 -2.92 -14.85 4.16
N CYS A 88 -2.71 -14.15 5.27
CA CYS A 88 -2.27 -14.79 6.51
C CYS A 88 -3.34 -15.72 7.11
N PHE A 89 -4.58 -15.65 6.64
CA PHE A 89 -5.67 -16.55 7.03
C PHE A 89 -5.88 -17.67 6.02
N MET A 90 -5.00 -17.81 5.03
CA MET A 90 -5.07 -18.80 3.97
C MET A 90 -6.27 -18.61 3.02
N ASP A 91 -6.85 -17.41 3.01
CA ASP A 91 -7.93 -17.08 2.08
C ASP A 91 -7.35 -16.68 0.71
N PRO A 92 -8.00 -17.07 -0.41
CA PRO A 92 -7.50 -16.72 -1.73
C PRO A 92 -7.59 -15.22 -1.99
N VAL A 93 -6.52 -14.65 -2.53
CA VAL A 93 -6.41 -13.24 -2.86
C VAL A 93 -5.65 -13.08 -4.17
N ALA A 94 -5.68 -11.87 -4.72
CA ALA A 94 -4.85 -11.50 -5.84
C ALA A 94 -3.72 -10.58 -5.36
N GLN A 95 -2.53 -10.78 -5.89
CA GLN A 95 -1.36 -10.01 -5.48
C GLN A 95 -0.72 -9.33 -6.68
N ALA A 96 -0.50 -8.04 -6.58
CA ALA A 96 0.27 -7.26 -7.54
C ALA A 96 1.59 -6.87 -6.89
N THR A 97 2.71 -7.21 -7.53
CA THR A 97 4.04 -6.99 -6.98
C THR A 97 4.66 -5.75 -7.62
N PHE A 98 5.21 -4.90 -6.77
CA PHE A 98 5.90 -3.68 -7.17
C PHE A 98 7.30 -3.68 -6.57
N ASP A 99 8.11 -2.69 -6.91
CA ASP A 99 9.46 -2.58 -6.39
C ASP A 99 9.43 -2.24 -4.89
N GLY A 100 9.84 -3.19 -4.08
CA GLY A 100 9.94 -3.02 -2.63
C GLY A 100 8.68 -3.33 -1.83
N PHE A 101 7.56 -3.63 -2.50
CA PHE A 101 6.32 -3.98 -1.81
C PHE A 101 5.35 -4.69 -2.75
N SER A 102 4.26 -5.21 -2.20
CA SER A 102 3.16 -5.77 -2.99
C SER A 102 1.83 -5.31 -2.42
N LEU A 103 0.81 -5.31 -3.28
CA LEU A 103 -0.57 -5.00 -2.87
C LEU A 103 -1.40 -6.28 -2.99
N THR A 104 -2.14 -6.60 -1.93
CA THR A 104 -3.00 -7.76 -1.86
C THR A 104 -4.45 -7.27 -1.88
N VAL A 105 -5.20 -7.69 -2.90
CA VAL A 105 -6.56 -7.22 -3.15
C VAL A 105 -7.51 -8.40 -3.27
N PRO A 106 -8.85 -8.18 -3.15
CA PRO A 106 -9.81 -9.26 -3.37
C PRO A 106 -9.67 -9.84 -4.77
N THR A 107 -9.94 -11.15 -4.91
CA THR A 107 -9.85 -11.81 -6.21
C THR A 107 -10.79 -11.19 -7.24
N ALA A 108 -11.96 -10.73 -6.80
CA ALA A 108 -12.91 -10.06 -7.68
C ALA A 108 -12.34 -8.80 -8.34
N PHE A 109 -11.41 -8.14 -7.67
CA PHE A 109 -10.79 -6.93 -8.19
C PHE A 109 -9.99 -7.21 -9.47
N CYS A 110 -9.28 -8.32 -9.51
CA CYS A 110 -8.43 -8.65 -10.67
C CYS A 110 -9.20 -9.28 -11.80
N CYS A 111 -10.45 -9.71 -11.57
CA CYS A 111 -11.25 -10.43 -12.57
C CYS A 111 -12.13 -9.51 -13.41
N GLY A 112 -11.88 -8.22 -13.38
CA GLY A 112 -12.58 -7.27 -14.23
C GLY A 112 -13.88 -6.71 -13.67
N ASP A 113 -14.25 -7.10 -12.46
CA ASP A 113 -15.45 -6.60 -11.79
C ASP A 113 -15.22 -5.32 -11.00
N ARG A 114 -14.08 -4.72 -11.19
CA ARG A 114 -13.78 -3.45 -10.53
C ARG A 114 -14.71 -2.37 -11.00
N ARG A 115 -14.95 -1.48 -10.09
CA ARG A 115 -15.76 -0.31 -10.42
C ARG A 115 -15.06 0.95 -9.97
#